data_df72836e38c7845c1e8c554abf238581
#
_entry.id   df72836e38c7845c1e8c554abf238581
#
_cell.length_a   1.000
_cell.length_b   1.000
_cell.length_c   1.000
_cell.angle_alpha   90.00
_cell.angle_beta   90.00
_cell.angle_gamma   90.00
#
_symmetry.space_group_name_H-M   'P 1'
#
loop_
_entity.id
_entity.type
_entity.pdbx_description
1 polymer ?
#
loop_
_entity_poly.entity_id
_entity_poly.type
_entity_poly.pdbx_seq_one_letter_code
_entity_poly.pdbx_strand_id
1 'polypeptide(L)'
;IPEILVVDDEEVNRTLLDMIFSKDYHVLQAESGEKCIEILEQQVNSISLVLLDVVLPKMDGFDVLTYMNKNHWIEDIPVIMMSGADAPEAVKRAYALGAVDFVSKPCDAQIVYQRVTNTMKLYAKQRRLTSLITAQINEKEKNSEMLIHILSHIVEFRNGESGSHVLHIHKLTEMLLERLAQKTEKYHLDGDTRAMIALASSLHDIGKIGVDEKILNKPGKLTKEEFEIMKTHTVIGAEMLEQLGIYQNEPLVKIAHQICRWHHERYDGKGYPDGLVGDEIPISAQVVSVADVYDALASERVYKKAVPHEKVLEMILHGECGQFNPILIECLQEISSRIRSECYDEEQET
;
A
#
# COMPACT_ATOMS: atom_id res chain seq x y z
N ILE A 1 22.28 2.31 21.78
CA ILE A 1 23.61 2.85 21.43
C ILE A 1 23.88 2.35 20.00
N PRO A 2 24.27 3.22 19.04
CA PRO A 2 24.56 2.77 17.68
C PRO A 2 25.78 1.83 17.65
N GLU A 3 25.77 0.88 16.69
CA GLU A 3 26.82 -0.11 16.54
C GLU A 3 27.76 0.24 15.39
N ILE A 4 29.06 0.13 15.61
CA ILE A 4 30.11 0.29 14.61
C ILE A 4 30.82 -1.04 14.42
N LEU A 5 30.93 -1.54 13.20
CA LEU A 5 31.71 -2.72 12.88
C LEU A 5 33.11 -2.28 12.41
N VAL A 6 34.12 -2.68 13.14
CA VAL A 6 35.55 -2.45 12.84
C VAL A 6 36.12 -3.73 12.22
N VAL A 7 36.66 -3.62 11.03
CA VAL A 7 37.22 -4.72 10.25
C VAL A 7 38.69 -4.44 9.95
N ASP A 8 39.59 -5.19 10.55
CA ASP A 8 41.04 -5.06 10.39
C ASP A 8 41.69 -6.38 10.81
N ASP A 9 42.69 -6.88 10.11
CA ASP A 9 43.34 -8.15 10.47
C ASP A 9 44.27 -8.00 11.67
N GLU A 10 44.82 -6.80 11.92
CA GLU A 10 45.70 -6.52 13.06
C GLU A 10 44.89 -6.22 14.33
N GLU A 11 45.05 -7.05 15.37
CA GLU A 11 44.42 -6.88 16.69
C GLU A 11 44.70 -5.52 17.32
N VAL A 12 45.91 -5.00 17.12
CA VAL A 12 46.33 -3.70 17.65
C VAL A 12 45.47 -2.58 17.07
N ASN A 13 45.21 -2.61 15.79
CA ASN A 13 44.35 -1.61 15.11
C ASN A 13 42.91 -1.69 15.60
N ARG A 14 42.34 -2.92 15.71
CA ARG A 14 40.99 -3.12 16.23
C ARG A 14 40.86 -2.60 17.67
N THR A 15 41.86 -2.92 18.53
CA THR A 15 41.87 -2.44 19.92
C THR A 15 41.97 -0.91 20.01
N LEU A 16 42.80 -0.28 19.18
CA LEU A 16 42.92 1.17 19.12
C LEU A 16 41.59 1.82 18.71
N LEU A 17 40.94 1.32 17.68
CA LEU A 17 39.64 1.84 17.22
C LEU A 17 38.53 1.59 18.25
N ASP A 18 38.56 0.44 18.91
CA ASP A 18 37.65 0.18 20.05
C ASP A 18 37.80 1.21 21.16
N MET A 19 39.04 1.51 21.59
CA MET A 19 39.30 2.54 22.57
C MET A 19 38.83 3.94 22.19
N ILE A 20 38.87 4.25 20.86
CA ILE A 20 38.40 5.53 20.36
C ILE A 20 36.86 5.63 20.40
N PHE A 21 36.16 4.56 20.09
CA PHE A 21 34.71 4.58 19.87
C PHE A 21 33.85 4.00 20.98
N SER A 22 34.39 3.09 21.84
CA SER A 22 33.60 2.37 22.84
C SER A 22 32.96 3.27 23.91
N LYS A 23 33.39 4.52 24.05
CA LYS A 23 32.76 5.50 24.93
C LYS A 23 31.36 5.92 24.48
N ASP A 24 31.14 6.01 23.19
CA ASP A 24 29.90 6.57 22.59
C ASP A 24 29.13 5.59 21.73
N TYR A 25 29.77 4.47 21.32
CA TYR A 25 29.26 3.47 20.41
C TYR A 25 29.51 2.05 20.92
N HIS A 26 28.69 1.11 20.50
CA HIS A 26 28.97 -0.32 20.67
C HIS A 26 29.85 -0.77 19.49
N VAL A 27 31.05 -1.28 19.80
CA VAL A 27 32.02 -1.68 18.77
C VAL A 27 32.01 -3.20 18.59
N LEU A 28 31.66 -3.63 17.39
CA LEU A 28 31.82 -4.99 16.93
C LEU A 28 33.15 -5.12 16.18
N GLN A 29 33.85 -6.22 16.31
CA GLN A 29 35.14 -6.43 15.67
C GLN A 29 35.10 -7.63 14.75
N ALA A 30 35.72 -7.52 13.58
CA ALA A 30 35.96 -8.59 12.64
C ALA A 30 37.43 -8.60 12.24
N GLU A 31 38.05 -9.79 12.26
CA GLU A 31 39.48 -9.99 11.96
C GLU A 31 39.74 -10.34 10.47
N SER A 32 38.67 -10.47 9.69
CA SER A 32 38.75 -10.77 8.26
C SER A 32 37.50 -10.32 7.50
N GLY A 33 37.57 -10.26 6.16
CA GLY A 33 36.45 -9.97 5.30
C GLY A 33 35.30 -10.97 5.44
N GLU A 34 35.62 -12.26 5.55
CA GLU A 34 34.61 -13.32 5.75
C GLU A 34 33.85 -13.14 7.06
N LYS A 35 34.60 -12.80 8.16
CA LYS A 35 33.95 -12.56 9.46
C LYS A 35 33.10 -11.29 9.45
N CYS A 36 33.51 -10.27 8.70
CA CYS A 36 32.70 -9.07 8.46
C CYS A 36 31.36 -9.44 7.81
N ILE A 37 31.37 -10.22 6.73
CA ILE A 37 30.16 -10.64 6.03
C ILE A 37 29.27 -11.48 6.95
N GLU A 38 29.84 -12.44 7.71
CA GLU A 38 29.08 -13.25 8.68
C GLU A 38 28.32 -12.37 9.69
N ILE A 39 28.98 -11.35 10.24
CA ILE A 39 28.36 -10.42 11.19
C ILE A 39 27.27 -9.60 10.51
N LEU A 40 27.52 -9.09 9.28
CA LEU A 40 26.53 -8.33 8.53
C LEU A 40 25.28 -9.15 8.19
N GLU A 41 25.44 -10.41 7.79
CA GLU A 41 24.30 -11.30 7.49
C GLU A 41 23.42 -11.57 8.72
N GLN A 42 24.04 -11.65 9.91
CA GLN A 42 23.31 -11.92 11.16
C GLN A 42 22.60 -10.70 11.73
N GLN A 43 23.16 -9.50 11.57
CA GLN A 43 22.67 -8.31 12.29
C GLN A 43 22.79 -7.00 11.47
N VAL A 44 22.52 -7.08 10.16
CA VAL A 44 22.58 -5.92 9.24
C VAL A 44 21.78 -4.71 9.74
N ASN A 45 20.64 -4.93 10.37
CA ASN A 45 19.75 -3.87 10.85
C ASN A 45 20.26 -3.12 12.09
N SER A 46 21.22 -3.66 12.85
CA SER A 46 21.77 -3.01 14.04
C SER A 46 23.03 -2.20 13.73
N ILE A 47 23.77 -2.58 12.68
CA ILE A 47 25.02 -1.95 12.31
C ILE A 47 24.75 -0.58 11.68
N SER A 48 25.38 0.43 12.24
CA SER A 48 25.20 1.82 11.84
C SER A 48 26.30 2.38 10.95
N LEU A 49 27.50 1.75 10.98
CA LEU A 49 28.66 2.11 10.16
C LEU A 49 29.67 0.97 10.15
N VAL A 50 30.38 0.80 9.04
CA VAL A 50 31.52 -0.12 8.92
C VAL A 50 32.81 0.69 8.70
N LEU A 51 33.80 0.45 9.55
CA LEU A 51 35.20 0.84 9.34
C LEU A 51 35.94 -0.36 8.76
N LEU A 52 36.39 -0.26 7.53
CA LEU A 52 36.88 -1.42 6.74
C LEU A 52 38.30 -1.19 6.27
N ASP A 53 39.22 -2.05 6.69
CA ASP A 53 40.55 -2.04 6.10
C ASP A 53 40.52 -2.55 4.66
N VAL A 54 41.31 -1.91 3.81
CA VAL A 54 41.49 -2.35 2.42
C VAL A 54 42.29 -3.64 2.37
N VAL A 55 43.31 -3.77 3.19
CA VAL A 55 44.23 -4.94 3.18
C VAL A 55 43.79 -5.95 4.21
N LEU A 56 43.11 -6.98 3.77
CA LEU A 56 42.66 -8.12 4.59
C LEU A 56 43.11 -9.43 3.95
N PRO A 57 43.37 -10.48 4.75
CA PRO A 57 43.72 -11.80 4.22
C PRO A 57 42.53 -12.45 3.51
N LYS A 58 42.79 -13.14 2.38
CA LYS A 58 41.83 -13.90 1.55
C LYS A 58 40.77 -13.05 0.84
N MET A 59 39.90 -12.36 1.57
CA MET A 59 38.87 -11.46 1.10
C MET A 59 39.26 -10.04 1.45
N ASP A 60 39.67 -9.23 0.47
CA ASP A 60 40.10 -7.85 0.71
C ASP A 60 38.91 -6.91 1.01
N GLY A 61 39.20 -5.69 1.47
CA GLY A 61 38.16 -4.71 1.80
C GLY A 61 37.31 -4.31 0.58
N PHE A 62 37.86 -4.36 -0.63
CA PHE A 62 37.08 -4.09 -1.84
C PHE A 62 36.12 -5.24 -2.19
N ASP A 63 36.48 -6.48 -1.87
CA ASP A 63 35.61 -7.64 -2.05
C ASP A 63 34.42 -7.56 -1.09
N VAL A 64 34.68 -7.18 0.18
CA VAL A 64 33.62 -6.90 1.19
C VAL A 64 32.69 -5.80 0.72
N LEU A 65 33.24 -4.68 0.27
CA LEU A 65 32.46 -3.53 -0.23
C LEU A 65 31.63 -3.92 -1.47
N THR A 66 32.18 -4.73 -2.37
CA THR A 66 31.45 -5.26 -3.53
C THR A 66 30.29 -6.17 -3.12
N TYR A 67 30.51 -7.02 -2.09
CA TYR A 67 29.47 -7.87 -1.54
C TYR A 67 28.33 -7.05 -0.89
N MET A 68 28.68 -6.03 -0.10
CA MET A 68 27.70 -5.11 0.49
C MET A 68 26.90 -4.35 -0.57
N ASN A 69 27.54 -3.93 -1.65
CA ASN A 69 26.88 -3.25 -2.77
C ASN A 69 25.88 -4.18 -3.49
N LYS A 70 26.29 -5.42 -3.78
CA LYS A 70 25.44 -6.41 -4.42
C LYS A 70 24.18 -6.74 -3.60
N ASN A 71 24.25 -6.65 -2.27
CA ASN A 71 23.14 -6.88 -1.38
C ASN A 71 22.41 -5.58 -0.97
N HIS A 72 22.72 -4.45 -1.59
CA HIS A 72 22.16 -3.13 -1.29
C HIS A 72 22.38 -2.62 0.14
N TRP A 73 23.28 -3.22 0.91
CA TRP A 73 23.53 -2.81 2.29
C TRP A 73 24.22 -1.46 2.42
N ILE A 74 24.99 -1.05 1.40
CA ILE A 74 25.67 0.25 1.40
C ILE A 74 24.74 1.45 1.30
N GLU A 75 23.46 1.25 0.89
CA GLU A 75 22.47 2.30 0.85
C GLU A 75 22.09 2.77 2.26
N ASP A 76 22.11 1.85 3.22
CA ASP A 76 21.74 2.11 4.61
C ASP A 76 22.92 2.11 5.58
N ILE A 77 24.02 1.41 5.27
CA ILE A 77 25.18 1.28 6.13
C ILE A 77 26.38 1.96 5.47
N PRO A 78 26.80 3.15 5.94
CA PRO A 78 27.97 3.81 5.43
C PRO A 78 29.25 3.02 5.71
N VAL A 79 30.12 2.95 4.70
CA VAL A 79 31.43 2.31 4.81
C VAL A 79 32.51 3.36 4.71
N ILE A 80 33.40 3.42 5.69
CA ILE A 80 34.63 4.22 5.67
C ILE A 80 35.78 3.23 5.48
N MET A 81 36.47 3.35 4.33
CA MET A 81 37.62 2.51 4.03
C MET A 81 38.87 3.06 4.73
N MET A 82 39.74 2.16 5.19
CA MET A 82 41.04 2.51 5.79
C MET A 82 42.16 1.84 5.01
N SER A 83 43.29 2.53 4.77
CA SER A 83 44.44 1.92 4.10
C SER A 83 45.76 2.57 4.47
N GLY A 84 46.83 1.78 4.51
CA GLY A 84 48.21 2.25 4.70
C GLY A 84 48.88 2.81 3.46
N ALA A 85 48.25 2.70 2.27
CA ALA A 85 48.81 3.21 1.02
C ALA A 85 47.97 4.36 0.47
N ASP A 86 48.55 5.53 0.36
CA ASP A 86 47.96 6.69 -0.35
C ASP A 86 48.02 6.49 -1.87
N ALA A 87 47.46 5.39 -2.37
CA ALA A 87 47.36 5.16 -3.80
C ALA A 87 46.07 5.84 -4.31
N PRO A 88 46.17 6.91 -5.11
CA PRO A 88 45.01 7.63 -5.65
C PRO A 88 43.99 6.72 -6.33
N GLU A 89 44.46 5.62 -6.89
CA GLU A 89 43.64 4.61 -7.57
C GLU A 89 42.78 3.80 -6.58
N ALA A 90 43.32 3.44 -5.41
CA ALA A 90 42.56 2.76 -4.35
C ALA A 90 41.45 3.66 -3.80
N VAL A 91 41.72 4.93 -3.59
CA VAL A 91 40.72 5.92 -3.18
C VAL A 91 39.59 6.05 -4.21
N LYS A 92 39.96 6.20 -5.50
CA LYS A 92 38.96 6.25 -6.59
C LYS A 92 38.10 4.98 -6.67
N ARG A 93 38.74 3.83 -6.51
CA ARG A 93 38.02 2.52 -6.52
C ARG A 93 37.03 2.42 -5.34
N ALA A 94 37.45 2.84 -4.14
CA ALA A 94 36.61 2.85 -2.97
C ALA A 94 35.32 3.67 -3.19
N TYR A 95 35.45 4.91 -3.65
CA TYR A 95 34.30 5.76 -3.94
C TYR A 95 33.43 5.21 -5.10
N ALA A 96 34.05 4.65 -6.13
CA ALA A 96 33.31 4.05 -7.25
C ALA A 96 32.48 2.82 -6.80
N LEU A 97 32.91 2.12 -5.76
CA LEU A 97 32.20 1.00 -5.16
C LEU A 97 31.20 1.42 -4.07
N GLY A 98 31.08 2.73 -3.76
CA GLY A 98 30.08 3.26 -2.84
C GLY A 98 30.58 3.52 -1.41
N ALA A 99 31.90 3.46 -1.16
CA ALA A 99 32.43 3.94 0.13
C ALA A 99 32.10 5.42 0.33
N VAL A 100 31.72 5.80 1.54
CA VAL A 100 31.36 7.19 1.88
C VAL A 100 32.59 8.05 2.14
N ASP A 101 33.62 7.44 2.70
CA ASP A 101 34.88 8.13 3.01
C ASP A 101 36.07 7.16 2.98
N PHE A 102 37.27 7.74 2.95
CA PHE A 102 38.53 7.00 2.95
C PHE A 102 39.52 7.65 3.91
N VAL A 103 40.17 6.86 4.75
CA VAL A 103 41.11 7.30 5.76
C VAL A 103 42.47 6.61 5.58
N SER A 104 43.54 7.40 5.42
CA SER A 104 44.91 6.89 5.30
C SER A 104 45.46 6.52 6.69
N LYS A 105 46.15 5.38 6.79
CA LYS A 105 46.93 4.94 7.94
C LYS A 105 48.39 5.45 7.81
N PRO A 106 49.07 5.86 8.89
CA PRO A 106 48.58 5.95 10.28
C PRO A 106 47.57 7.09 10.45
N CYS A 107 46.43 6.80 11.06
CA CYS A 107 45.36 7.77 11.21
C CYS A 107 45.42 8.50 12.59
N ASP A 108 45.14 9.79 12.57
CA ASP A 108 44.93 10.57 13.78
C ASP A 108 43.58 10.18 14.42
N ALA A 109 43.62 9.77 15.69
CA ALA A 109 42.43 9.30 16.42
C ALA A 109 41.30 10.34 16.43
N GLN A 110 41.64 11.64 16.53
CA GLN A 110 40.67 12.72 16.58
C GLN A 110 39.99 12.91 15.19
N ILE A 111 40.78 12.80 14.13
CA ILE A 111 40.27 12.91 12.76
C ILE A 111 39.34 11.76 12.45
N VAL A 112 39.72 10.52 12.75
CA VAL A 112 38.87 9.34 12.54
C VAL A 112 37.57 9.44 13.30
N TYR A 113 37.64 9.81 14.58
CA TYR A 113 36.49 10.03 15.44
C TYR A 113 35.51 11.06 14.83
N GLN A 114 36.03 12.20 14.35
CA GLN A 114 35.20 13.24 13.76
C GLN A 114 34.55 12.79 12.43
N ARG A 115 35.26 12.08 11.58
CA ARG A 115 34.73 11.55 10.31
C ARG A 115 33.60 10.54 10.55
N VAL A 116 33.83 9.58 11.43
CA VAL A 116 32.81 8.58 11.83
C VAL A 116 31.58 9.27 12.43
N THR A 117 31.79 10.18 13.39
CA THR A 117 30.70 10.89 14.05
C THR A 117 29.89 11.75 13.06
N ASN A 118 30.55 12.44 12.14
CA ASN A 118 29.85 13.25 11.13
C ASN A 118 29.07 12.37 10.15
N THR A 119 29.64 11.27 9.70
CA THR A 119 28.99 10.29 8.82
C THR A 119 27.75 9.69 9.52
N MET A 120 27.92 9.25 10.77
CA MET A 120 26.83 8.72 11.58
C MET A 120 25.68 9.71 11.75
N LYS A 121 26.00 10.98 12.05
CA LYS A 121 24.98 12.05 12.18
C LYS A 121 24.25 12.31 10.87
N LEU A 122 24.95 12.28 9.73
CA LEU A 122 24.36 12.49 8.41
C LEU A 122 23.37 11.36 8.07
N TYR A 123 23.78 10.11 8.23
CA TYR A 123 22.94 8.95 7.95
C TYR A 123 21.76 8.81 8.92
N ALA A 124 21.96 9.12 10.21
CA ALA A 124 20.88 9.18 11.18
C ALA A 124 19.82 10.23 10.79
N LYS A 125 20.27 11.42 10.33
CA LYS A 125 19.37 12.48 9.85
C LYS A 125 18.61 12.05 8.59
N GLN A 126 19.30 11.41 7.65
CA GLN A 126 18.68 10.90 6.43
C GLN A 126 17.60 9.85 6.75
N ARG A 127 17.91 8.83 7.56
CA ARG A 127 16.94 7.81 8.00
C ARG A 127 15.72 8.44 8.68
N ARG A 128 15.96 9.43 9.56
CA ARG A 128 14.87 10.16 10.24
C ARG A 128 13.98 10.91 9.24
N LEU A 129 14.57 11.58 8.24
CA LEU A 129 13.81 12.29 7.20
C LEU A 129 12.98 11.32 6.36
N THR A 130 13.55 10.19 5.93
CA THR A 130 12.81 9.16 5.19
C THR A 130 11.63 8.63 6.01
N SER A 131 11.87 8.30 7.29
CA SER A 131 10.79 7.84 8.18
C SER A 131 9.67 8.88 8.35
N LEU A 132 10.03 10.17 8.50
CA LEU A 132 9.04 11.25 8.61
C LEU A 132 8.24 11.42 7.31
N ILE A 133 8.90 11.33 6.15
CA ILE A 133 8.22 11.42 4.84
C ILE A 133 7.24 10.25 4.68
N THR A 134 7.68 9.02 4.98
CA THR A 134 6.80 7.85 4.91
C THR A 134 5.60 7.99 5.85
N ALA A 135 5.83 8.43 7.09
CA ALA A 135 4.74 8.66 8.04
C ALA A 135 3.77 9.75 7.56
N GLN A 136 4.27 10.84 6.95
CA GLN A 136 3.43 11.89 6.38
C GLN A 136 2.62 11.42 5.17
N ILE A 137 3.20 10.58 4.31
CA ILE A 137 2.48 9.99 3.17
C ILE A 137 1.33 9.13 3.69
N ASN A 138 1.60 8.21 4.62
CA ASN A 138 0.59 7.33 5.20
C ASN A 138 -0.53 8.11 5.92
N GLU A 139 -0.18 9.17 6.64
CA GLU A 139 -1.18 10.05 7.29
C GLU A 139 -2.05 10.77 6.26
N LYS A 140 -1.46 11.27 5.18
CA LYS A 140 -2.20 11.94 4.10
C LYS A 140 -3.16 10.98 3.39
N GLU A 141 -2.72 9.76 3.11
CA GLU A 141 -3.56 8.71 2.50
C GLU A 141 -4.75 8.40 3.40
N LYS A 142 -4.50 8.10 4.68
CA LYS A 142 -5.55 7.83 5.66
C LYS A 142 -6.56 8.99 5.81
N ASN A 143 -6.09 10.24 5.79
CA ASN A 143 -6.97 11.40 5.85
C ASN A 143 -7.83 11.53 4.59
N SER A 144 -7.29 11.22 3.41
CA SER A 144 -8.04 11.23 2.15
C SER A 144 -9.13 10.16 2.13
N GLU A 145 -8.81 8.95 2.57
CA GLU A 145 -9.78 7.85 2.73
C GLU A 145 -10.92 8.25 3.69
N MET A 146 -10.57 8.76 4.85
CA MET A 146 -11.54 9.21 5.86
C MET A 146 -12.48 10.27 5.28
N LEU A 147 -11.98 11.26 4.52
CA LEU A 147 -12.82 12.29 3.91
C LEU A 147 -13.79 11.71 2.88
N ILE A 148 -13.37 10.75 2.07
CA ILE A 148 -14.24 10.08 1.10
C ILE A 148 -15.33 9.29 1.83
N HIS A 149 -14.99 8.53 2.87
CA HIS A 149 -15.97 7.81 3.68
C HIS A 149 -16.96 8.74 4.36
N ILE A 150 -16.51 9.88 4.91
CA ILE A 150 -17.41 10.87 5.50
C ILE A 150 -18.37 11.43 4.46
N LEU A 151 -17.89 11.79 3.26
CA LEU A 151 -18.74 12.31 2.19
C LEU A 151 -19.79 11.29 1.76
N SER A 152 -19.38 10.04 1.57
CA SER A 152 -20.30 8.95 1.21
C SER A 152 -21.31 8.69 2.31
N HIS A 153 -20.88 8.66 3.58
CA HIS A 153 -21.79 8.51 4.72
C HIS A 153 -22.83 9.63 4.83
N ILE A 154 -22.45 10.89 4.53
CA ILE A 154 -23.40 12.01 4.52
C ILE A 154 -24.48 11.78 3.46
N VAL A 155 -24.13 11.26 2.29
CA VAL A 155 -25.09 10.95 1.22
C VAL A 155 -26.01 9.80 1.63
N GLU A 156 -25.49 8.76 2.22
CA GLU A 156 -26.28 7.60 2.69
C GLU A 156 -27.20 7.96 3.87
N PHE A 157 -26.73 8.80 4.81
CA PHE A 157 -27.58 9.29 5.89
C PHE A 157 -28.84 9.95 5.37
N ARG A 158 -28.77 10.67 4.23
CA ARG A 158 -29.93 11.23 3.56
C ARG A 158 -30.90 10.17 3.04
N ASN A 159 -30.40 8.97 2.72
CA ASN A 159 -31.21 7.86 2.20
C ASN A 159 -31.79 6.97 3.31
N GLY A 160 -31.53 7.26 4.58
CA GLY A 160 -31.90 6.41 5.71
C GLY A 160 -31.16 5.08 5.76
N GLU A 161 -30.05 4.97 5.04
CA GLU A 161 -29.16 3.80 5.10
C GLU A 161 -28.17 3.94 6.26
N SER A 162 -27.72 2.80 6.80
CA SER A 162 -26.71 2.79 7.86
C SER A 162 -25.34 3.08 7.26
N GLY A 163 -24.52 3.90 7.94
CA GLY A 163 -23.17 4.23 7.46
C GLY A 163 -22.23 3.03 7.31
N SER A 164 -22.61 1.86 7.77
CA SER A 164 -21.87 0.61 7.57
C SER A 164 -21.87 0.14 6.12
N HIS A 165 -22.88 0.48 5.32
CA HIS A 165 -22.98 0.08 3.91
C HIS A 165 -21.73 0.50 3.11
N VAL A 166 -21.28 1.76 3.22
CA VAL A 166 -20.05 2.25 2.54
C VAL A 166 -18.84 1.41 2.91
N LEU A 167 -18.68 1.10 4.19
CA LEU A 167 -17.56 0.31 4.68
C LEU A 167 -17.62 -1.14 4.18
N HIS A 168 -18.82 -1.74 4.17
CA HIS A 168 -19.01 -3.08 3.62
C HIS A 168 -18.69 -3.14 2.13
N ILE A 169 -19.17 -2.17 1.32
CA ILE A 169 -18.87 -2.10 -0.11
C ILE A 169 -17.37 -1.95 -0.35
N HIS A 170 -16.71 -1.06 0.39
CA HIS A 170 -15.26 -0.88 0.31
C HIS A 170 -14.54 -2.21 0.59
N LYS A 171 -14.85 -2.87 1.70
CA LYS A 171 -14.18 -4.11 2.12
C LYS A 171 -14.46 -5.28 1.19
N LEU A 172 -15.71 -5.46 0.77
CA LEU A 172 -16.07 -6.48 -0.22
C LEU A 172 -15.37 -6.27 -1.57
N THR A 173 -15.29 -5.02 -2.02
CA THR A 173 -14.58 -4.65 -3.24
C THR A 173 -13.09 -5.01 -3.13
N GLU A 174 -12.44 -4.67 -2.01
CA GLU A 174 -11.05 -5.02 -1.72
C GLU A 174 -10.81 -6.53 -1.81
N MET A 175 -11.63 -7.32 -1.10
CA MET A 175 -11.53 -8.79 -1.07
C MET A 175 -11.73 -9.42 -2.46
N LEU A 176 -12.71 -8.93 -3.22
CA LEU A 176 -12.98 -9.41 -4.59
C LEU A 176 -11.81 -9.08 -5.54
N LEU A 177 -11.26 -7.87 -5.47
CA LEU A 177 -10.12 -7.43 -6.27
C LEU A 177 -8.84 -8.20 -5.94
N GLU A 178 -8.58 -8.45 -4.65
CA GLU A 178 -7.45 -9.27 -4.22
C GLU A 178 -7.54 -10.67 -4.84
N ARG A 179 -8.71 -11.30 -4.75
CA ARG A 179 -8.91 -12.64 -5.29
C ARG A 179 -8.87 -12.65 -6.82
N LEU A 180 -9.44 -11.65 -7.48
CA LEU A 180 -9.41 -11.52 -8.93
C LEU A 180 -7.99 -11.37 -9.47
N ALA A 181 -7.15 -10.56 -8.83
CA ALA A 181 -5.76 -10.37 -9.21
C ALA A 181 -4.92 -11.65 -9.10
N GLN A 182 -5.26 -12.55 -8.16
CA GLN A 182 -4.62 -13.88 -8.05
C GLN A 182 -5.07 -14.86 -9.15
N LYS A 183 -6.26 -14.66 -9.71
CA LYS A 183 -6.85 -15.57 -10.74
C LYS A 183 -6.46 -15.21 -12.16
N THR A 184 -6.26 -13.92 -12.44
CA THR A 184 -6.01 -13.47 -13.82
C THR A 184 -5.21 -12.17 -13.87
N GLU A 185 -4.32 -12.08 -14.83
CA GLU A 185 -3.59 -10.86 -15.17
C GLU A 185 -4.34 -9.95 -16.17
N LYS A 186 -5.48 -10.39 -16.68
CA LYS A 186 -6.26 -9.71 -17.74
C LYS A 186 -6.53 -8.24 -17.46
N TYR A 187 -6.75 -7.88 -16.19
CA TYR A 187 -7.21 -6.56 -15.80
C TYR A 187 -6.10 -5.66 -15.23
N HIS A 188 -4.85 -6.14 -15.18
CA HIS A 188 -3.67 -5.40 -14.67
C HIS A 188 -3.90 -4.74 -13.31
N LEU A 189 -4.43 -5.51 -12.35
CA LEU A 189 -4.79 -5.07 -11.01
C LEU A 189 -3.59 -5.12 -10.06
N ASP A 190 -2.67 -4.16 -10.16
CA ASP A 190 -1.61 -3.96 -9.16
C ASP A 190 -2.17 -3.45 -7.81
N GLY A 191 -1.30 -3.32 -6.81
CA GLY A 191 -1.71 -2.91 -5.46
C GLY A 191 -2.39 -1.54 -5.45
N ASP A 192 -1.81 -0.57 -6.14
CA ASP A 192 -2.30 0.82 -6.17
C ASP A 192 -3.63 0.91 -6.90
N THR A 193 -3.78 0.23 -8.03
CA THR A 193 -5.04 0.17 -8.79
C THR A 193 -6.16 -0.44 -7.95
N ARG A 194 -5.88 -1.54 -7.22
CA ARG A 194 -6.88 -2.18 -6.34
C ARG A 194 -7.31 -1.27 -5.21
N ALA A 195 -6.36 -0.61 -4.54
CA ALA A 195 -6.66 0.35 -3.49
C ALA A 195 -7.51 1.53 -3.99
N MET A 196 -7.19 2.08 -5.18
CA MET A 196 -7.98 3.13 -5.80
C MET A 196 -9.41 2.68 -6.15
N ILE A 197 -9.61 1.48 -6.69
CA ILE A 197 -10.95 0.95 -6.99
C ILE A 197 -11.74 0.74 -5.70
N ALA A 198 -11.13 0.18 -4.65
CA ALA A 198 -11.77 -0.02 -3.36
C ALA A 198 -12.19 1.32 -2.74
N LEU A 199 -11.32 2.34 -2.78
CA LEU A 199 -11.64 3.67 -2.28
C LEU A 199 -12.76 4.32 -3.10
N ALA A 200 -12.68 4.25 -4.43
CA ALA A 200 -13.68 4.82 -5.33
C ALA A 200 -15.05 4.16 -5.20
N SER A 201 -15.10 2.88 -4.77
CA SER A 201 -16.37 2.15 -4.55
C SER A 201 -17.26 2.84 -3.51
N SER A 202 -16.67 3.54 -2.54
CA SER A 202 -17.41 4.31 -1.54
C SER A 202 -18.25 5.43 -2.15
N LEU A 203 -17.92 5.88 -3.36
CA LEU A 203 -18.61 6.97 -4.07
C LEU A 203 -19.70 6.49 -5.03
N HIS A 204 -19.94 5.17 -5.18
CA HIS A 204 -20.83 4.61 -6.21
C HIS A 204 -22.20 5.30 -6.26
N ASP A 205 -22.75 5.63 -5.10
CA ASP A 205 -24.08 6.20 -4.90
C ASP A 205 -24.11 7.72 -4.66
N ILE A 206 -22.99 8.44 -4.86
CA ILE A 206 -22.92 9.90 -4.62
C ILE A 206 -24.00 10.68 -5.38
N GLY A 207 -24.44 10.20 -6.53
CA GLY A 207 -25.47 10.82 -7.36
C GLY A 207 -26.89 10.77 -6.76
N LYS A 208 -27.13 9.95 -5.72
CA LYS A 208 -28.40 9.96 -4.96
C LYS A 208 -28.70 11.34 -4.35
N ILE A 209 -27.69 12.20 -4.19
CA ILE A 209 -27.89 13.58 -3.73
C ILE A 209 -28.80 14.38 -4.67
N GLY A 210 -28.83 14.05 -5.96
CA GLY A 210 -29.65 14.71 -6.97
C GLY A 210 -31.07 14.12 -7.11
N VAL A 211 -31.39 13.02 -6.43
CA VAL A 211 -32.72 12.40 -6.48
C VAL A 211 -33.67 13.05 -5.50
N ASP A 212 -34.94 13.25 -5.89
CA ASP A 212 -35.98 13.82 -5.02
C ASP A 212 -36.19 12.95 -3.80
N GLU A 213 -36.21 13.56 -2.61
CA GLU A 213 -36.33 12.90 -1.32
C GLU A 213 -37.61 12.06 -1.18
N LYS A 214 -38.71 12.48 -1.84
CA LYS A 214 -39.98 11.75 -1.86
C LYS A 214 -39.86 10.40 -2.58
N ILE A 215 -38.96 10.31 -3.55
CA ILE A 215 -38.68 9.05 -4.27
C ILE A 215 -37.65 8.25 -3.49
N LEU A 216 -36.58 8.91 -3.06
CA LEU A 216 -35.46 8.30 -2.36
C LEU A 216 -35.91 7.58 -1.07
N ASN A 217 -36.70 8.26 -0.23
CA ASN A 217 -37.18 7.80 1.07
C ASN A 217 -38.65 7.30 1.04
N LYS A 218 -39.16 6.90 -0.14
CA LYS A 218 -40.53 6.43 -0.26
C LYS A 218 -40.77 5.17 0.56
N PRO A 219 -41.74 5.16 1.50
CA PRO A 219 -42.09 3.97 2.20
C PRO A 219 -42.85 2.98 1.30
N GLY A 220 -42.16 2.02 0.73
CA GLY A 220 -42.72 0.98 -0.11
C GLY A 220 -42.07 0.91 -1.51
N LYS A 221 -42.71 0.15 -2.42
CA LYS A 221 -42.20 -0.06 -3.78
C LYS A 221 -42.33 1.20 -4.62
N LEU A 222 -41.30 1.52 -5.39
CA LEU A 222 -41.35 2.57 -6.40
C LEU A 222 -42.29 2.18 -7.56
N THR A 223 -42.98 3.15 -8.14
CA THR A 223 -43.66 2.96 -9.44
C THR A 223 -42.61 2.83 -10.53
N LYS A 224 -43.03 2.48 -11.75
CA LYS A 224 -42.12 2.41 -12.89
C LYS A 224 -41.45 3.76 -13.18
N GLU A 225 -42.25 4.83 -13.13
CA GLU A 225 -41.80 6.20 -13.37
C GLU A 225 -40.80 6.65 -12.29
N GLU A 226 -41.11 6.39 -11.03
CA GLU A 226 -40.23 6.70 -9.91
C GLU A 226 -38.92 5.89 -9.99
N PHE A 227 -38.98 4.63 -10.43
CA PHE A 227 -37.79 3.83 -10.62
C PHE A 227 -36.89 4.35 -11.76
N GLU A 228 -37.51 4.87 -12.85
CA GLU A 228 -36.74 5.57 -13.91
C GLU A 228 -36.01 6.80 -13.36
N ILE A 229 -36.66 7.57 -12.46
CA ILE A 229 -36.01 8.69 -11.78
C ILE A 229 -34.90 8.20 -10.83
N MET A 230 -35.15 7.14 -10.06
CA MET A 230 -34.12 6.56 -9.20
C MET A 230 -32.87 6.16 -9.97
N LYS A 231 -33.00 5.55 -11.15
CA LYS A 231 -31.86 5.17 -11.99
C LYS A 231 -30.96 6.32 -12.40
N THR A 232 -31.49 7.55 -12.41
CA THR A 232 -30.69 8.72 -12.81
C THR A 232 -29.52 9.03 -11.87
N HIS A 233 -29.51 8.47 -10.63
CA HIS A 233 -28.37 8.68 -9.72
C HIS A 233 -27.04 8.25 -10.33
N THR A 234 -27.03 7.22 -11.18
CA THR A 234 -25.82 6.76 -11.85
C THR A 234 -25.25 7.83 -12.80
N VAL A 235 -26.11 8.45 -13.58
CA VAL A 235 -25.74 9.54 -14.51
C VAL A 235 -25.36 10.81 -13.74
N ILE A 236 -26.17 11.19 -12.74
CA ILE A 236 -25.93 12.38 -11.91
C ILE A 236 -24.57 12.28 -11.21
N GLY A 237 -24.26 11.10 -10.61
CA GLY A 237 -22.98 10.87 -9.94
C GLY A 237 -21.78 10.98 -10.91
N ALA A 238 -21.90 10.40 -12.08
CA ALA A 238 -20.90 10.52 -13.14
C ALA A 238 -20.70 11.97 -13.59
N GLU A 239 -21.78 12.72 -13.86
CA GLU A 239 -21.74 14.14 -14.26
C GLU A 239 -21.13 15.03 -13.17
N MET A 240 -21.42 14.78 -11.90
CA MET A 240 -20.79 15.48 -10.78
C MET A 240 -19.27 15.33 -10.78
N LEU A 241 -18.77 14.14 -11.05
CA LEU A 241 -17.33 13.87 -11.14
C LEU A 241 -16.68 14.48 -12.39
N GLU A 242 -17.38 14.50 -13.52
CA GLU A 242 -16.92 15.19 -14.73
C GLU A 242 -16.76 16.71 -14.53
N GLN A 243 -17.59 17.32 -13.67
CA GLN A 243 -17.55 18.75 -13.39
C GLN A 243 -16.46 19.18 -12.42
N LEU A 244 -15.63 18.26 -11.91
CA LEU A 244 -14.52 18.58 -10.99
C LEU A 244 -13.34 19.35 -11.63
N GLY A 245 -13.47 19.77 -12.88
CA GLY A 245 -12.53 20.68 -13.56
C GLY A 245 -11.11 20.08 -13.62
N ILE A 246 -10.17 20.69 -12.88
CA ILE A 246 -8.76 20.26 -12.91
C ILE A 246 -8.52 18.83 -12.42
N TYR A 247 -9.43 18.28 -11.62
CA TYR A 247 -9.31 16.93 -11.05
C TYR A 247 -9.91 15.81 -11.91
N GLN A 248 -10.65 16.14 -12.97
CA GLN A 248 -11.33 15.15 -13.85
C GLN A 248 -10.39 14.11 -14.46
N ASN A 249 -9.08 14.43 -14.58
CA ASN A 249 -8.06 13.56 -15.15
C ASN A 249 -7.35 12.68 -14.13
N GLU A 250 -7.57 12.91 -12.82
CA GLU A 250 -7.00 12.09 -11.77
C GLU A 250 -7.49 10.64 -11.85
N PRO A 251 -6.61 9.63 -11.67
CA PRO A 251 -6.99 8.23 -11.78
C PRO A 251 -8.17 7.84 -10.89
N LEU A 252 -8.18 8.30 -9.64
CA LEU A 252 -9.26 8.06 -8.70
C LEU A 252 -10.60 8.59 -9.20
N VAL A 253 -10.63 9.80 -9.76
CA VAL A 253 -11.86 10.44 -10.26
C VAL A 253 -12.39 9.69 -11.49
N LYS A 254 -11.50 9.25 -12.39
CA LYS A 254 -11.90 8.42 -13.55
C LYS A 254 -12.50 7.08 -13.13
N ILE A 255 -11.90 6.41 -12.16
CA ILE A 255 -12.41 5.15 -11.62
C ILE A 255 -13.76 5.38 -10.92
N ALA A 256 -13.86 6.41 -10.09
CA ALA A 256 -15.12 6.76 -9.42
C ALA A 256 -16.24 7.09 -10.43
N HIS A 257 -15.93 7.82 -11.51
CA HIS A 257 -16.87 8.08 -12.59
C HIS A 257 -17.38 6.77 -13.23
N GLN A 258 -16.48 5.83 -13.55
CA GLN A 258 -16.85 4.53 -14.11
C GLN A 258 -17.76 3.76 -13.16
N ILE A 259 -17.43 3.74 -11.88
CA ILE A 259 -18.22 3.06 -10.85
C ILE A 259 -19.60 3.73 -10.72
N CYS A 260 -19.66 5.05 -10.53
CA CYS A 260 -20.94 5.76 -10.41
C CYS A 260 -21.86 5.48 -11.60
N ARG A 261 -21.32 5.56 -12.82
CA ARG A 261 -22.13 5.40 -14.02
C ARG A 261 -22.61 3.97 -14.25
N TRP A 262 -21.73 2.96 -14.00
CA TRP A 262 -21.95 1.60 -14.50
C TRP A 262 -22.05 0.49 -13.45
N HIS A 263 -22.09 0.78 -12.16
CA HIS A 263 -22.24 -0.26 -11.13
C HIS A 263 -23.60 -0.99 -11.17
N HIS A 264 -24.59 -0.44 -11.86
CA HIS A 264 -25.88 -1.08 -12.13
C HIS A 264 -25.99 -1.72 -13.53
N GLU A 265 -24.92 -1.69 -14.32
CA GLU A 265 -24.87 -2.50 -15.53
C GLU A 265 -24.85 -4.00 -15.18
N ARG A 266 -25.34 -4.81 -16.09
CA ARG A 266 -25.39 -6.26 -15.94
C ARG A 266 -24.67 -6.92 -17.10
N TYR A 267 -23.95 -8.00 -16.81
CA TYR A 267 -23.06 -8.67 -17.77
C TYR A 267 -23.81 -9.13 -19.05
N ASP A 268 -25.13 -9.34 -18.95
CA ASP A 268 -26.04 -9.69 -20.04
C ASP A 268 -26.64 -8.48 -20.78
N GLY A 269 -26.25 -7.27 -20.48
CA GLY A 269 -26.72 -6.03 -21.12
C GLY A 269 -28.10 -5.55 -20.66
N LYS A 270 -28.69 -6.18 -19.64
CA LYS A 270 -29.99 -5.75 -19.08
C LYS A 270 -29.90 -4.76 -17.95
N GLY A 271 -28.70 -4.20 -17.74
CA GLY A 271 -28.43 -3.17 -16.75
C GLY A 271 -28.83 -1.77 -17.24
N TYR A 272 -28.37 -0.77 -16.52
CA TYR A 272 -28.55 0.64 -16.82
C TYR A 272 -27.32 1.45 -16.36
N PRO A 273 -27.07 2.65 -16.90
CA PRO A 273 -27.92 3.46 -17.80
C PRO A 273 -27.71 3.17 -19.31
N ASP A 274 -26.58 2.59 -19.72
CA ASP A 274 -26.16 2.52 -21.12
C ASP A 274 -26.41 1.13 -21.76
N GLY A 275 -26.70 0.09 -20.97
CA GLY A 275 -26.93 -1.28 -21.42
C GLY A 275 -25.68 -1.97 -21.94
N LEU A 276 -24.52 -1.71 -21.34
CA LEU A 276 -23.25 -2.31 -21.70
C LEU A 276 -23.24 -3.82 -21.48
N VAL A 277 -22.53 -4.56 -22.36
CA VAL A 277 -22.49 -6.02 -22.34
C VAL A 277 -21.09 -6.55 -22.06
N GLY A 278 -20.98 -7.49 -21.15
CA GLY A 278 -19.75 -8.21 -20.92
C GLY A 278 -18.59 -7.31 -20.50
N ASP A 279 -17.49 -7.39 -21.22
CA ASP A 279 -16.26 -6.61 -20.95
C ASP A 279 -16.32 -5.14 -21.40
N GLU A 280 -17.42 -4.69 -22.01
CA GLU A 280 -17.66 -3.25 -22.21
C GLU A 280 -17.85 -2.54 -20.88
N ILE A 281 -18.33 -3.26 -19.85
CA ILE A 281 -18.43 -2.74 -18.49
C ILE A 281 -17.03 -2.71 -17.85
N PRO A 282 -16.52 -1.57 -17.39
CA PRO A 282 -15.22 -1.51 -16.69
C PRO A 282 -15.18 -2.47 -15.50
N ILE A 283 -14.05 -3.14 -15.31
CA ILE A 283 -13.90 -4.11 -14.21
C ILE A 283 -14.16 -3.50 -12.83
N SER A 284 -13.82 -2.24 -12.64
CA SER A 284 -14.11 -1.46 -11.42
C SER A 284 -15.61 -1.44 -11.13
N ALA A 285 -16.45 -1.17 -12.12
CA ALA A 285 -17.90 -1.15 -11.97
C ALA A 285 -18.47 -2.57 -11.80
N GLN A 286 -17.91 -3.58 -12.50
CA GLN A 286 -18.35 -4.97 -12.38
C GLN A 286 -18.13 -5.50 -10.94
N VAL A 287 -16.98 -5.23 -10.33
CA VAL A 287 -16.67 -5.68 -8.96
C VAL A 287 -17.58 -5.00 -7.96
N VAL A 288 -17.76 -3.68 -8.07
CA VAL A 288 -18.66 -2.92 -7.18
C VAL A 288 -20.11 -3.37 -7.34
N SER A 289 -20.55 -3.71 -8.56
CA SER A 289 -21.89 -4.27 -8.80
C SER A 289 -22.17 -5.56 -8.00
N VAL A 290 -21.17 -6.43 -7.89
CA VAL A 290 -21.28 -7.66 -7.08
C VAL A 290 -21.32 -7.33 -5.59
N ALA A 291 -20.44 -6.43 -5.13
CA ALA A 291 -20.35 -6.00 -3.75
C ALA A 291 -21.64 -5.32 -3.27
N ASP A 292 -22.18 -4.39 -4.06
CA ASP A 292 -23.43 -3.67 -3.77
C ASP A 292 -24.62 -4.62 -3.66
N VAL A 293 -24.81 -5.51 -4.63
CA VAL A 293 -25.89 -6.50 -4.60
C VAL A 293 -25.76 -7.43 -3.40
N TYR A 294 -24.54 -7.86 -3.09
CA TYR A 294 -24.30 -8.70 -1.91
C TYR A 294 -24.71 -7.98 -0.63
N ASP A 295 -24.23 -6.76 -0.40
CA ASP A 295 -24.53 -6.01 0.81
C ASP A 295 -26.01 -5.60 0.88
N ALA A 296 -26.62 -5.21 -0.23
CA ALA A 296 -28.04 -4.90 -0.30
C ALA A 296 -28.96 -6.06 0.11
N LEU A 297 -28.48 -7.31 0.00
CA LEU A 297 -29.19 -8.51 0.45
C LEU A 297 -28.81 -8.90 1.89
N ALA A 298 -27.55 -8.80 2.26
CA ALA A 298 -26.98 -9.25 3.52
C ALA A 298 -27.24 -8.29 4.69
N SER A 299 -27.37 -6.98 4.40
CA SER A 299 -27.62 -5.94 5.43
C SER A 299 -29.09 -5.74 5.74
N GLU A 300 -29.40 -5.41 6.99
CA GLU A 300 -30.75 -5.03 7.41
C GLU A 300 -31.04 -3.60 6.92
N ARG A 301 -32.22 -3.40 6.31
CA ARG A 301 -32.71 -2.08 5.87
C ARG A 301 -34.06 -1.80 6.50
N VAL A 302 -34.45 -0.51 6.59
CA VAL A 302 -35.69 -0.06 7.23
C VAL A 302 -36.92 -0.88 6.84
N TYR A 303 -36.95 -1.42 5.63
CA TYR A 303 -38.09 -2.16 5.07
C TYR A 303 -37.78 -3.64 4.75
N LYS A 304 -36.55 -4.14 5.04
CA LYS A 304 -36.14 -5.50 4.67
C LYS A 304 -35.20 -6.10 5.70
N LYS A 305 -35.57 -7.27 6.24
CA LYS A 305 -34.66 -8.06 7.06
C LYS A 305 -33.49 -8.59 6.26
N ALA A 306 -32.31 -8.67 6.88
CA ALA A 306 -31.14 -9.29 6.31
C ALA A 306 -31.44 -10.72 5.85
N VAL A 307 -30.94 -11.07 4.66
CA VAL A 307 -30.99 -12.44 4.16
C VAL A 307 -29.76 -13.20 4.67
N PRO A 308 -29.92 -14.45 5.13
CA PRO A 308 -28.76 -15.25 5.56
C PRO A 308 -27.71 -15.37 4.47
N HIS A 309 -26.42 -15.33 4.86
CA HIS A 309 -25.25 -15.33 3.99
C HIS A 309 -25.32 -16.42 2.89
N GLU A 310 -25.62 -17.66 3.28
CA GLU A 310 -25.69 -18.79 2.34
C GLU A 310 -26.78 -18.59 1.28
N LYS A 311 -27.91 -17.96 1.69
CA LYS A 311 -29.00 -17.66 0.79
C LYS A 311 -28.66 -16.51 -0.17
N VAL A 312 -27.94 -15.49 0.29
CA VAL A 312 -27.44 -14.39 -0.57
C VAL A 312 -26.54 -14.95 -1.67
N LEU A 313 -25.59 -15.82 -1.30
CA LEU A 313 -24.72 -16.48 -2.27
C LEU A 313 -25.53 -17.29 -3.28
N GLU A 314 -26.48 -18.09 -2.80
CA GLU A 314 -27.35 -18.90 -3.68
C GLU A 314 -28.10 -18.03 -4.70
N MET A 315 -28.70 -16.91 -4.26
CA MET A 315 -29.45 -15.99 -5.12
C MET A 315 -28.53 -15.35 -6.19
N ILE A 316 -27.33 -14.93 -5.84
CA ILE A 316 -26.37 -14.35 -6.77
C ILE A 316 -25.91 -15.41 -7.78
N LEU A 317 -25.58 -16.62 -7.33
CA LEU A 317 -25.14 -17.73 -8.18
C LEU A 317 -26.19 -18.16 -9.20
N HIS A 318 -27.48 -18.16 -8.81
CA HIS A 318 -28.58 -18.50 -9.71
C HIS A 318 -29.04 -17.34 -10.59
N GLY A 319 -28.42 -16.17 -10.47
CA GLY A 319 -28.72 -14.99 -11.30
C GLY A 319 -30.07 -14.34 -10.95
N GLU A 320 -30.61 -14.58 -9.75
CA GLU A 320 -31.87 -13.95 -9.30
C GLU A 320 -31.73 -12.42 -9.16
N CYS A 321 -30.50 -11.93 -8.99
CA CYS A 321 -30.16 -10.52 -8.80
C CYS A 321 -29.56 -9.88 -10.05
N GLY A 322 -29.61 -10.56 -11.19
CA GLY A 322 -28.97 -10.18 -12.45
C GLY A 322 -27.75 -11.05 -12.78
N GLN A 323 -27.24 -10.88 -13.99
CA GLN A 323 -26.08 -11.64 -14.46
C GLN A 323 -24.79 -10.86 -14.21
N PHE A 324 -23.80 -11.51 -13.64
CA PHE A 324 -22.49 -10.97 -13.35
C PHE A 324 -21.40 -11.69 -14.14
N ASN A 325 -20.21 -11.11 -14.20
CA ASN A 325 -19.05 -11.75 -14.82
C ASN A 325 -18.74 -13.09 -14.11
N PRO A 326 -18.67 -14.22 -14.84
CA PRO A 326 -18.47 -15.54 -14.24
C PRO A 326 -17.23 -15.63 -13.32
N ILE A 327 -16.13 -14.96 -13.70
CA ILE A 327 -14.91 -14.98 -12.88
C ILE A 327 -15.12 -14.28 -11.53
N LEU A 328 -15.96 -13.22 -11.46
CA LEU A 328 -16.29 -12.54 -10.21
C LEU A 328 -17.17 -13.40 -9.31
N ILE A 329 -18.08 -14.18 -9.92
CA ILE A 329 -18.89 -15.15 -9.17
C ILE A 329 -18.01 -16.22 -8.54
N GLU A 330 -17.02 -16.74 -9.28
CA GLU A 330 -16.02 -17.66 -8.72
C GLU A 330 -15.22 -17.01 -7.58
N CYS A 331 -14.76 -15.76 -7.76
CA CYS A 331 -14.08 -15.03 -6.70
C CYS A 331 -14.94 -14.90 -5.43
N LEU A 332 -16.22 -14.53 -5.60
CA LEU A 332 -17.17 -14.38 -4.49
C LEU A 332 -17.35 -15.70 -3.73
N GLN A 333 -17.48 -16.83 -4.44
CA GLN A 333 -17.59 -18.16 -3.80
C GLN A 333 -16.34 -18.49 -2.97
N GLU A 334 -15.16 -18.21 -3.51
CA GLU A 334 -13.88 -18.55 -2.88
C GLU A 334 -13.57 -17.71 -1.64
N ILE A 335 -14.05 -16.46 -1.59
CA ILE A 335 -13.89 -15.57 -0.42
C ILE A 335 -15.05 -15.70 0.58
N SER A 336 -16.09 -16.45 0.26
CA SER A 336 -17.38 -16.48 1.00
C SER A 336 -17.23 -16.75 2.50
N SER A 337 -16.34 -17.66 2.89
CA SER A 337 -16.09 -18.00 4.30
C SER A 337 -15.48 -16.85 5.12
N ARG A 338 -14.83 -15.89 4.45
CA ARG A 338 -14.17 -14.73 5.07
C ARG A 338 -15.08 -13.51 5.15
N ILE A 339 -16.06 -13.41 4.25
CA ILE A 339 -16.90 -12.21 4.13
C ILE A 339 -17.56 -11.86 5.47
N ARG A 340 -18.14 -12.86 6.16
CA ARG A 340 -18.86 -12.61 7.40
C ARG A 340 -17.94 -12.04 8.48
N SER A 341 -16.81 -12.70 8.72
CA SER A 341 -15.86 -12.30 9.76
C SER A 341 -15.15 -10.97 9.46
N GLU A 342 -14.92 -10.65 8.19
CA GLU A 342 -14.15 -9.47 7.82
C GLU A 342 -15.01 -8.24 7.51
N CYS A 343 -16.31 -8.42 7.20
CA CYS A 343 -17.18 -7.32 6.81
C CYS A 343 -18.30 -7.03 7.81
N TYR A 344 -18.76 -8.03 8.61
CA TYR A 344 -20.01 -7.90 9.40
C TYR A 344 -19.85 -8.21 10.88
N ASP A 345 -18.80 -8.91 11.33
CA ASP A 345 -18.68 -9.32 12.75
C ASP A 345 -18.13 -8.20 13.65
N GLU A 346 -17.54 -7.13 13.13
CA GLU A 346 -17.05 -5.98 13.93
C GLU A 346 -18.18 -5.10 14.51
N GLU A 347 -19.43 -5.24 14.03
CA GLU A 347 -20.58 -4.46 14.53
C GLU A 347 -21.18 -4.98 15.86
N GLN A 348 -20.73 -6.12 16.38
CA GLN A 348 -21.29 -6.71 17.61
C GLN A 348 -20.58 -6.30 18.90
N GLU A 349 -19.49 -5.51 18.83
CA GLU A 349 -18.71 -5.05 20.01
C GLU A 349 -18.94 -3.56 20.37
N THR A 350 -19.88 -2.86 19.76
CA THR A 350 -20.27 -1.48 20.12
C THR A 350 -21.73 -1.43 20.55
#